data_5ab13aa1c87bbf95c08a220dbcc2063b
#
_entry.id   5ab13aa1c87bbf95c08a220dbcc2063b
#
_cell.length_a   1.000
_cell.length_b   1.000
_cell.length_c   1.000
_cell.angle_alpha   90.00
_cell.angle_beta   90.00
_cell.angle_gamma   90.00
#
_symmetry.space_group_name_H-M   'P 1'
#
loop_
_entity.id
_entity.type
_entity.pdbx_description
1 polymer ?
#
loop_
_entity_poly.entity_id
_entity_poly.type
_entity_poly.pdbx_seq_one_letter_code
_entity_poly.pdbx_strand_id
1 'polypeptide(L)'
;ATGKGVYEKNCAVCHQVSGAGLPPAFPALTGSKIANGPIFGADGKYLKDSHLDRVLNGVRVMPSWKALLNDTEIAAVITYERNALGNSVGDVLQPAQVKAARQ
;
A
#
# COMPACT_ATOMS: atom_id res chain seq x y z
N ALA A 1 -4.92 9.83 10.86
CA ALA A 1 -4.19 9.15 11.85
C ALA A 1 -2.85 8.67 11.31
N THR A 2 -2.31 7.56 11.83
CA THR A 2 -0.95 7.10 11.48
C THR A 2 -0.79 6.82 9.98
N GLY A 3 -1.73 6.12 9.37
CA GLY A 3 -1.65 5.78 7.95
C GLY A 3 -1.64 7.00 7.04
N LYS A 4 -2.45 7.99 7.34
CA LYS A 4 -2.47 9.24 6.59
C LYS A 4 -1.13 9.96 6.68
N GLY A 5 -0.54 10.03 7.87
CA GLY A 5 0.75 10.68 8.08
C GLY A 5 1.87 9.96 7.32
N VAL A 6 1.90 8.64 7.37
CA VAL A 6 2.89 7.83 6.63
C VAL A 6 2.73 8.06 5.13
N TYR A 7 1.49 8.06 4.63
CA TYR A 7 1.21 8.29 3.22
C TYR A 7 1.72 9.66 2.77
N GLU A 8 1.35 10.71 3.49
CA GLU A 8 1.71 12.08 3.12
C GLU A 8 3.21 12.31 3.14
N LYS A 9 3.92 11.67 4.07
CA LYS A 9 5.36 11.81 4.20
C LYS A 9 6.14 11.06 3.11
N ASN A 10 5.67 9.86 2.73
CA ASN A 10 6.47 8.94 1.93
C ASN A 10 5.91 8.64 0.53
N CYS A 11 4.60 8.57 0.39
CA CYS A 11 3.95 8.10 -0.84
C CYS A 11 3.40 9.24 -1.70
N ALA A 12 2.95 10.32 -1.06
CA ALA A 12 2.32 11.43 -1.76
C ALA A 12 3.26 12.15 -2.74
N VAL A 13 4.56 12.04 -2.54
CA VAL A 13 5.56 12.62 -3.45
C VAL A 13 5.30 12.17 -4.89
N CYS A 14 4.96 10.89 -5.10
CA CYS A 14 4.68 10.33 -6.42
C CYS A 14 3.19 10.19 -6.68
N HIS A 15 2.43 9.73 -5.69
CA HIS A 15 1.00 9.41 -5.84
C HIS A 15 0.09 10.60 -5.57
N GLN A 16 0.62 11.73 -5.12
CA GLN A 16 -0.10 12.94 -4.74
C GLN A 16 -0.92 12.77 -3.46
N VAL A 17 -1.24 13.88 -2.80
CA VAL A 17 -2.03 13.86 -1.56
C VAL A 17 -3.42 13.25 -1.81
N SER A 18 -4.00 13.50 -2.99
CA SER A 18 -5.31 12.95 -3.38
C SER A 18 -5.27 11.50 -3.86
N GLY A 19 -4.09 10.94 -4.09
CA GLY A 19 -3.94 9.60 -4.66
C GLY A 19 -4.11 9.55 -6.17
N ALA A 20 -4.21 10.70 -6.83
CA ALA A 20 -4.44 10.75 -8.29
C ALA A 20 -3.22 10.37 -9.13
N GLY A 21 -2.01 10.44 -8.53
CA GLY A 21 -0.79 10.13 -9.24
C GLY A 21 -0.44 11.10 -10.36
N LEU A 22 0.52 10.73 -11.16
CA LEU A 22 0.95 11.45 -12.39
C LEU A 22 1.19 10.39 -13.48
N PRO A 23 0.14 9.89 -14.12
CA PRO A 23 0.30 8.87 -15.15
C PRO A 23 1.11 9.38 -16.34
N PRO A 24 1.84 8.50 -17.05
CA PRO A 24 1.95 7.06 -16.81
C PRO A 24 3.04 6.67 -15.81
N ALA A 25 3.91 7.60 -15.39
CA ALA A 25 5.06 7.29 -14.54
C ALA A 25 4.63 6.92 -13.12
N PHE A 26 3.66 7.66 -12.55
CA PHE A 26 3.18 7.47 -11.19
C PHE A 26 1.68 7.18 -11.23
N PRO A 27 1.28 5.89 -11.13
CA PRO A 27 -0.13 5.53 -11.30
C PRO A 27 -1.00 6.06 -10.15
N ALA A 28 -2.27 6.27 -10.46
CA ALA A 28 -3.26 6.66 -9.46
C ALA A 28 -3.51 5.52 -8.49
N LEU A 29 -3.72 5.86 -7.21
CA LEU A 29 -4.18 4.90 -6.19
C LEU A 29 -5.70 4.89 -6.14
N THR A 30 -6.33 6.02 -6.40
CA THR A 30 -7.80 6.13 -6.49
C THR A 30 -8.30 5.21 -7.59
N GLY A 31 -9.18 4.27 -7.26
CA GLY A 31 -9.74 3.32 -8.21
C GLY A 31 -8.76 2.27 -8.72
N SER A 32 -7.53 2.23 -8.20
CA SER A 32 -6.52 1.26 -8.64
C SER A 32 -6.96 -0.17 -8.36
N LYS A 33 -6.82 -1.05 -9.34
CA LYS A 33 -7.13 -2.48 -9.17
C LYS A 33 -6.20 -3.12 -8.15
N ILE A 34 -4.95 -2.69 -8.06
CA ILE A 34 -3.99 -3.21 -7.10
C ILE A 34 -4.29 -2.70 -5.70
N ALA A 35 -4.50 -1.39 -5.54
CA ALA A 35 -4.79 -0.80 -4.23
C ALA A 35 -6.12 -1.30 -3.65
N ASN A 36 -7.09 -1.63 -4.49
CA ASN A 36 -8.42 -2.10 -4.07
C ASN A 36 -8.58 -3.62 -4.21
N GLY A 37 -7.58 -4.32 -4.72
CA GLY A 37 -7.66 -5.74 -4.98
C GLY A 37 -7.29 -6.60 -3.78
N PRO A 38 -7.35 -7.93 -3.93
CA PRO A 38 -7.01 -8.85 -2.86
C PRO A 38 -5.52 -8.80 -2.54
N ILE A 39 -5.19 -8.94 -1.26
CA ILE A 39 -3.79 -9.01 -0.79
C ILE A 39 -3.39 -10.47 -0.58
N PHE A 40 -4.30 -11.30 -0.08
CA PHE A 40 -4.01 -12.68 0.30
C PHE A 40 -4.78 -13.68 -0.57
N GLY A 41 -4.13 -14.81 -0.87
CA GLY A 41 -4.76 -15.93 -1.53
C GLY A 41 -5.50 -16.84 -0.54
N ALA A 42 -6.10 -17.92 -1.06
CA ALA A 42 -6.84 -18.88 -0.25
C ALA A 42 -5.97 -19.59 0.78
N ASP A 43 -4.66 -19.68 0.54
CA ASP A 43 -3.69 -20.30 1.45
C ASP A 43 -3.20 -19.34 2.56
N GLY A 44 -3.69 -18.12 2.60
CA GLY A 44 -3.31 -17.11 3.57
C GLY A 44 -2.00 -16.38 3.26
N LYS A 45 -1.33 -16.75 2.18
CA LYS A 45 -0.09 -16.09 1.76
C LYS A 45 -0.40 -14.88 0.89
N TYR A 46 0.46 -13.84 0.96
CA TYR A 46 0.22 -12.66 0.14
C TYR A 46 0.46 -12.96 -1.34
N LEU A 47 -0.33 -12.31 -2.16
CA LEU A 47 -0.29 -12.51 -3.61
C LEU A 47 0.83 -11.69 -4.22
N LYS A 48 1.51 -12.26 -5.23
CA LYS A 48 2.46 -11.53 -6.05
C LYS A 48 1.73 -10.38 -6.75
N ASP A 49 2.40 -9.24 -6.82
CA ASP A 49 1.86 -8.01 -7.41
C ASP A 49 0.65 -7.44 -6.66
N SER A 50 0.39 -7.89 -5.43
CA SER A 50 -0.63 -7.29 -4.57
C SER A 50 -0.17 -5.94 -4.03
N HIS A 51 -1.07 -5.20 -3.41
CA HIS A 51 -0.75 -3.92 -2.78
C HIS A 51 0.38 -4.08 -1.75
N LEU A 52 0.29 -5.12 -0.90
CA LEU A 52 1.33 -5.40 0.09
C LEU A 52 2.67 -5.71 -0.56
N ASP A 53 2.67 -6.53 -1.61
CA ASP A 53 3.89 -6.88 -2.34
C ASP A 53 4.57 -5.63 -2.91
N ARG A 54 3.79 -4.73 -3.52
CA ARG A 54 4.32 -3.50 -4.12
C ARG A 54 4.96 -2.58 -3.09
N VAL A 55 4.37 -2.47 -1.91
CA VAL A 55 4.91 -1.62 -0.84
C VAL A 55 6.16 -2.26 -0.24
N LEU A 56 6.15 -3.57 0.03
CA LEU A 56 7.31 -4.25 0.62
C LEU A 56 8.51 -4.28 -0.32
N ASN A 57 8.29 -4.63 -1.57
CA ASN A 57 9.38 -4.97 -2.49
C ASN A 57 9.59 -3.92 -3.61
N GLY A 58 8.66 -2.99 -3.76
CA GLY A 58 8.74 -2.00 -4.83
C GLY A 58 8.40 -2.56 -6.19
N VAL A 59 8.34 -1.71 -7.18
CA VAL A 59 8.15 -2.09 -8.58
C VAL A 59 8.60 -0.93 -9.48
N ARG A 60 9.41 -1.22 -10.48
CA ARG A 60 9.93 -0.20 -11.40
C ARG A 60 10.52 0.97 -10.63
N VAL A 61 10.00 2.19 -10.80
CA VAL A 61 10.49 3.38 -10.10
C VAL A 61 9.98 3.50 -8.66
N MET A 62 8.97 2.71 -8.28
CA MET A 62 8.48 2.68 -6.90
C MET A 62 9.50 1.97 -6.00
N PRO A 63 10.02 2.63 -4.96
CA PRO A 63 11.03 2.00 -4.10
C PRO A 63 10.41 0.95 -3.19
N SER A 64 11.27 0.05 -2.69
CA SER A 64 10.90 -0.89 -1.64
C SER A 64 10.84 -0.15 -0.30
N TRP A 65 9.78 -0.35 0.46
CA TRP A 65 9.62 0.25 1.78
C TRP A 65 9.92 -0.72 2.92
N LYS A 66 10.30 -1.94 2.57
CA LYS A 66 10.55 -3.02 3.52
C LYS A 66 11.55 -2.64 4.62
N ALA A 67 12.62 -1.94 4.25
CA ALA A 67 13.67 -1.53 5.18
C ALA A 67 13.41 -0.17 5.84
N LEU A 68 12.53 0.66 5.27
CA LEU A 68 12.33 2.05 5.68
C LEU A 68 11.13 2.24 6.60
N LEU A 69 10.14 1.35 6.53
CA LEU A 69 8.94 1.43 7.34
C LEU A 69 8.78 0.14 8.15
N ASN A 70 8.30 0.27 9.38
CA ASN A 70 8.03 -0.90 10.23
C ASN A 70 6.67 -1.52 9.90
N ASP A 71 6.36 -2.64 10.54
CA ASP A 71 5.12 -3.39 10.28
C ASP A 71 3.87 -2.56 10.55
N THR A 72 3.88 -1.78 11.62
CA THR A 72 2.75 -0.91 11.99
C THR A 72 2.54 0.18 10.95
N GLU A 73 3.63 0.80 10.50
CA GLU A 73 3.56 1.86 9.49
C GLU A 73 3.08 1.34 8.15
N ILE A 74 3.59 0.18 7.70
CA ILE A 74 3.18 -0.43 6.44
C ILE A 74 1.71 -0.85 6.50
N ALA A 75 1.30 -1.51 7.59
CA ALA A 75 -0.09 -1.91 7.77
C ALA A 75 -1.02 -0.69 7.76
N ALA A 76 -0.62 0.38 8.44
CA ALA A 76 -1.43 1.59 8.54
C ALA A 76 -1.55 2.32 7.19
N VAL A 77 -0.45 2.44 6.44
CA VAL A 77 -0.48 3.15 5.16
C VAL A 77 -1.28 2.39 4.12
N ILE A 78 -1.14 1.07 4.06
CA ILE A 78 -1.92 0.25 3.13
C ILE A 78 -3.40 0.31 3.46
N THR A 79 -3.76 0.21 4.75
CA THR A 79 -5.14 0.35 5.19
C THR A 79 -5.70 1.72 4.80
N TYR A 80 -4.91 2.78 4.99
CA TYR A 80 -5.30 4.13 4.59
C TYR A 80 -5.57 4.20 3.09
N GLU A 81 -4.65 3.68 2.27
CA GLU A 81 -4.77 3.73 0.81
C GLU A 81 -5.99 2.96 0.30
N ARG A 82 -6.35 1.86 0.98
CA ARG A 82 -7.50 1.02 0.58
C ARG A 82 -8.84 1.63 1.01
N ASN A 83 -8.86 2.53 1.99
CA ASN A 83 -10.10 3.06 2.58
C ASN A 83 -10.24 4.58 2.48
N ALA A 84 -9.23 5.26 1.96
CA ALA A 84 -9.23 6.70 1.73
C ALA A 84 -8.90 6.96 0.27
N LEU A 85 -8.57 8.20 -0.09
CA LEU A 85 -8.19 8.57 -1.46
C LEU A 85 -9.27 8.19 -2.50
N GLY A 86 -10.53 8.21 -2.09
CA GLY A 86 -11.63 7.80 -2.95
C GLY A 86 -11.87 6.30 -3.02
N ASN A 87 -11.09 5.50 -2.29
CA ASN A 87 -11.25 4.05 -2.20
C ASN A 87 -12.07 3.68 -0.98
N SER A 88 -12.75 2.53 -1.00
CA SER A 88 -13.60 2.10 0.11
C SER A 88 -13.70 0.57 0.19
N VAL A 89 -12.54 -0.09 0.24
CA VAL A 89 -12.49 -1.56 0.34
C VAL A 89 -13.08 -2.06 1.66
N GLY A 90 -12.85 -1.34 2.76
CA GLY A 90 -13.48 -1.64 4.04
C GLY A 90 -12.70 -2.58 4.94
N ASP A 91 -11.55 -3.09 4.49
CA ASP A 91 -10.73 -3.99 5.31
C ASP A 91 -9.62 -3.24 6.05
N VAL A 92 -8.96 -3.97 6.96
CA VAL A 92 -7.84 -3.46 7.75
C VAL A 92 -6.70 -4.46 7.67
N LEU A 93 -5.53 -4.01 7.23
CA LEU A 93 -4.32 -4.83 7.26
C LEU A 93 -3.68 -4.70 8.63
N GLN A 94 -3.37 -5.83 9.26
CA GLN A 94 -2.78 -5.86 10.61
C GLN A 94 -1.26 -5.92 10.54
N PRO A 95 -0.55 -5.33 11.53
CA PRO A 95 0.92 -5.42 11.57
C PRO A 95 1.46 -6.85 11.55
N ALA A 96 0.77 -7.79 12.20
CA ALA A 96 1.18 -9.20 12.21
C ALA A 96 1.17 -9.81 10.80
N GLN A 97 0.25 -9.38 9.95
CA GLN A 97 0.18 -9.84 8.56
C GLN A 97 1.37 -9.31 7.75
N VAL A 98 1.77 -8.08 8.00
CA VAL A 98 2.96 -7.49 7.35
C VAL A 98 4.22 -8.22 7.81
N LYS A 99 4.34 -8.49 9.11
CA LYS A 99 5.48 -9.23 9.66
C LYS A 99 5.63 -10.59 9.02
N ALA A 100 4.53 -11.32 8.87
CA ALA A 100 4.54 -12.63 8.22
C ALA A 100 4.98 -12.53 6.75
N ALA A 101 4.57 -11.48 6.05
CA ALA A 101 4.91 -11.29 4.64
C ALA A 101 6.38 -10.95 4.42
N ARG A 102 7.07 -10.39 5.43
CA ARG A 102 8.50 -10.06 5.32
C ARG A 102 9.41 -11.29 5.29
N GLN A 103 8.94 -12.39 5.76
CA GLN A 103 9.76 -13.60 5.94
C GLN A 103 9.84 -14.46 4.70
#